data_d0195a94f8dc59020a9179d6b4eeec45
#
_entry.id   d0195a94f8dc59020a9179d6b4eeec45
#
_cell.length_a   1.000
_cell.length_b   1.000
_cell.length_c   1.000
_cell.angle_alpha   90.00
_cell.angle_beta   90.00
_cell.angle_gamma   90.00
#
_symmetry.space_group_name_H-M   'P 1'
#
loop_
_entity.id
_entity.type
_entity.pdbx_description
1 polymer ?
#
loop_
_entity_poly.entity_id
_entity_poly.type
_entity_poly.pdbx_seq_one_letter_code
_entity_poly.pdbx_strand_id
1 'polypeptide(L)'
;MLDTMSSLFTTYGGHAGAAGISLHQSDIEEFRQRVRAYFKDYQTSSSGEYVLYDVVLTPEDVPAALEVIKKYQPLGQGVPNPVCRINQFMVDVPFYMGVDKSHIKFPGHSFAAVAFGMAGKYVEQGEPKSIDMVGTIGENTFKGQTTTQIMLQDFKPH
;
A
#
# COMPACT_ATOMS: atom_id res chain seq x y z
N MET A 1 -6.97 6.19 23.19
CA MET A 1 -5.64 6.81 23.41
C MET A 1 -5.71 8.34 23.38
N LEU A 2 -6.08 9.02 22.28
CA LEU A 2 -6.06 10.51 22.25
C LEU A 2 -6.97 11.13 23.32
N ASP A 3 -8.17 10.59 23.49
CA ASP A 3 -9.12 11.09 24.50
C ASP A 3 -8.58 11.04 25.93
N THR A 4 -7.72 10.06 26.23
CA THR A 4 -7.06 9.95 27.56
C THR A 4 -5.94 10.99 27.77
N MET A 5 -5.55 11.68 26.73
CA MET A 5 -4.50 12.70 26.71
C MET A 5 -5.04 14.08 26.26
N SER A 6 -6.36 14.24 26.19
CA SER A 6 -7.01 15.44 25.63
C SER A 6 -6.57 16.75 26.30
N SER A 7 -6.16 16.71 27.57
CA SER A 7 -5.67 17.88 28.32
C SER A 7 -4.37 18.47 27.76
N LEU A 8 -3.62 17.73 26.94
CA LEU A 8 -2.38 18.20 26.31
C LEU A 8 -2.64 18.88 24.96
N PHE A 9 -3.83 18.73 24.39
CA PHE A 9 -4.10 19.18 23.03
C PHE A 9 -4.86 20.49 23.01
N THR A 10 -4.44 21.41 22.13
CA THR A 10 -5.23 22.58 21.77
C THR A 10 -6.36 22.18 20.80
N THR A 11 -6.07 21.27 19.88
CA THR A 11 -7.06 20.64 19.02
C THR A 11 -6.63 19.22 18.71
N TYR A 12 -7.59 18.31 18.53
CA TYR A 12 -7.32 16.96 18.03
C TYR A 12 -8.56 16.41 17.33
N GLY A 13 -8.34 15.47 16.43
CA GLY A 13 -9.40 14.76 15.72
C GLY A 13 -8.85 13.74 14.75
N GLY A 14 -9.70 12.82 14.30
CA GLY A 14 -9.29 11.78 13.38
C GLY A 14 -10.23 10.58 13.38
N HIS A 15 -9.71 9.48 12.87
CA HIS A 15 -10.39 8.18 12.81
C HIS A 15 -9.40 7.07 13.19
N ALA A 16 -9.84 5.80 13.20
CA ALA A 16 -9.03 4.67 13.67
C ALA A 16 -7.66 4.52 12.95
N GLY A 17 -7.56 4.99 11.71
CA GLY A 17 -6.32 4.85 10.91
C GLY A 17 -5.41 6.07 10.90
N ALA A 18 -5.89 7.26 11.27
CA ALA A 18 -5.09 8.48 11.28
C ALA A 18 -5.72 9.57 12.14
N ALA A 19 -4.90 10.32 12.86
CA ALA A 19 -5.36 11.45 13.66
C ALA A 19 -4.38 12.63 13.56
N GLY A 20 -4.95 13.84 13.58
CA GLY A 20 -4.22 15.09 13.70
C GLY A 20 -4.31 15.64 15.12
N ILE A 21 -3.23 16.18 15.65
CA ILE A 21 -3.17 16.83 16.96
C ILE A 21 -2.42 18.14 16.86
N SER A 22 -2.83 19.12 17.67
CA SER A 22 -2.07 20.34 17.93
C SER A 22 -1.83 20.47 19.42
N LEU A 23 -0.59 20.76 19.83
CA LEU A 23 -0.22 20.96 21.22
C LEU A 23 0.86 22.03 21.34
N HIS A 24 1.07 22.56 22.54
CA HIS A 24 2.15 23.50 22.78
C HIS A 24 3.51 22.80 22.74
N GLN A 25 4.54 23.51 22.32
CA GLN A 25 5.90 22.97 22.23
C GLN A 25 6.39 22.43 23.57
N SER A 26 5.99 23.05 24.68
CA SER A 26 6.31 22.61 26.07
C SER A 26 5.78 21.19 26.36
N ASP A 27 4.68 20.78 25.71
CA ASP A 27 3.95 19.56 26.08
C ASP A 27 4.36 18.35 25.23
N ILE A 28 5.23 18.58 24.22
CA ILE A 28 5.70 17.52 23.29
C ILE A 28 6.36 16.37 24.05
N GLU A 29 7.21 16.66 25.03
CA GLU A 29 7.94 15.61 25.74
C GLU A 29 7.02 14.81 26.68
N GLU A 30 6.09 15.48 27.34
CA GLU A 30 5.05 14.80 28.12
C GLU A 30 4.17 13.93 27.25
N PHE A 31 3.76 14.43 26.08
CA PHE A 31 3.00 13.64 25.09
C PHE A 31 3.75 12.37 24.67
N ARG A 32 5.06 12.49 24.33
CA ARG A 32 5.89 11.33 23.97
C ARG A 32 5.95 10.29 25.08
N GLN A 33 6.12 10.72 26.34
CA GLN A 33 6.18 9.81 27.47
C GLN A 33 4.85 9.09 27.68
N ARG A 34 3.72 9.80 27.60
CA ARG A 34 2.38 9.21 27.75
C ARG A 34 2.07 8.22 26.62
N VAL A 35 2.43 8.55 25.38
CA VAL A 35 2.27 7.61 24.24
C VAL A 35 3.10 6.35 24.45
N ARG A 36 4.38 6.49 24.83
CA ARG A 36 5.25 5.33 25.11
C ARG A 36 4.70 4.47 26.25
N ALA A 37 4.21 5.08 27.32
CA ALA A 37 3.60 4.37 28.43
C ALA A 37 2.32 3.62 28.00
N TYR A 38 1.47 4.27 27.20
CA TYR A 38 0.24 3.67 26.71
C TYR A 38 0.50 2.41 25.86
N PHE A 39 1.53 2.44 25.01
CA PHE A 39 1.87 1.31 24.13
C PHE A 39 2.87 0.32 24.73
N LYS A 40 3.38 0.55 25.95
CA LYS A 40 4.37 -0.34 26.58
C LYS A 40 3.89 -1.79 26.71
N ASP A 41 2.61 -1.97 27.00
CA ASP A 41 1.99 -3.28 27.16
C ASP A 41 1.17 -3.69 25.91
N TYR A 42 1.19 -2.88 24.87
CA TYR A 42 0.55 -3.18 23.61
C TYR A 42 1.43 -4.16 22.83
N GLN A 43 1.29 -5.43 23.15
CA GLN A 43 1.81 -6.46 22.27
C GLN A 43 0.96 -6.40 21.00
N THR A 44 1.54 -5.85 19.92
CA THR A 44 1.08 -6.18 18.59
C THR A 44 1.21 -7.70 18.47
N SER A 45 0.11 -8.41 18.64
CA SER A 45 0.05 -9.76 18.14
C SER A 45 0.40 -9.63 16.66
N SER A 46 1.57 -10.12 16.28
CA SER A 46 1.93 -10.36 14.90
C SER A 46 1.03 -11.49 14.39
N SER A 47 -0.26 -11.21 14.26
CA SER A 47 -1.09 -11.95 13.33
C SER A 47 -0.39 -11.74 12.00
N GLY A 48 0.09 -12.80 11.39
CA GLY A 48 0.83 -12.73 10.13
C GLY A 48 0.13 -11.72 9.20
N GLU A 49 0.90 -10.84 8.58
CA GLU A 49 0.36 -9.82 7.70
C GLU A 49 -0.40 -10.52 6.57
N TYR A 50 -1.71 -10.51 6.69
CA TYR A 50 -2.59 -11.03 5.64
C TYR A 50 -3.04 -9.86 4.78
N VAL A 51 -2.81 -9.96 3.50
CA VAL A 51 -3.43 -9.07 2.52
C VAL A 51 -4.69 -9.74 2.01
N LEU A 52 -5.84 -9.15 2.31
CA LEU A 52 -7.12 -9.60 1.78
C LEU A 52 -7.28 -9.12 0.35
N TYR A 53 -7.90 -9.93 -0.49
CA TYR A 53 -8.23 -9.58 -1.87
C TYR A 53 -9.67 -9.97 -2.20
N ASP A 54 -10.26 -9.24 -3.14
CA ASP A 54 -11.66 -9.38 -3.53
C ASP A 54 -11.81 -10.38 -4.68
N VAL A 55 -10.81 -10.46 -5.57
CA VAL A 55 -10.87 -11.28 -6.79
C VAL A 55 -9.49 -11.80 -7.19
N VAL A 56 -9.48 -12.97 -7.81
CA VAL A 56 -8.29 -13.56 -8.45
C VAL A 56 -8.38 -13.39 -9.94
N LEU A 57 -7.32 -12.89 -10.55
CA LEU A 57 -7.19 -12.62 -11.98
C LEU A 57 -5.94 -13.29 -12.55
N THR A 58 -5.94 -13.55 -13.84
CA THR A 58 -4.73 -13.78 -14.62
C THR A 58 -4.18 -12.44 -15.16
N PRO A 59 -2.92 -12.35 -15.60
CA PRO A 59 -2.41 -11.14 -16.23
C PRO A 59 -3.22 -10.67 -17.44
N GLU A 60 -3.82 -11.58 -18.18
CA GLU A 60 -4.64 -11.32 -19.36
C GLU A 60 -5.98 -10.65 -19.01
N ASP A 61 -6.49 -10.89 -17.79
CA ASP A 61 -7.77 -10.33 -17.34
C ASP A 61 -7.66 -8.86 -16.91
N VAL A 62 -6.45 -8.37 -16.62
CA VAL A 62 -6.23 -7.04 -16.04
C VAL A 62 -6.81 -5.89 -16.88
N PRO A 63 -6.67 -5.85 -18.22
CA PRO A 63 -7.27 -4.78 -19.01
C PRO A 63 -8.81 -4.79 -18.95
N ALA A 64 -9.43 -5.96 -18.98
CA ALA A 64 -10.89 -6.07 -18.88
C ALA A 64 -11.39 -5.68 -17.48
N ALA A 65 -10.67 -6.06 -16.43
CA ALA A 65 -10.98 -5.67 -15.06
C ALA A 65 -10.89 -4.15 -14.86
N LEU A 66 -9.90 -3.48 -15.45
CA LEU A 66 -9.80 -2.01 -15.43
C LEU A 66 -11.04 -1.36 -16.04
N GLU A 67 -11.53 -1.83 -17.21
CA GLU A 67 -12.71 -1.28 -17.84
C GLU A 67 -13.98 -1.47 -16.98
N VAL A 68 -14.06 -2.55 -16.22
CA VAL A 68 -15.14 -2.75 -15.25
C VAL A 68 -14.99 -1.74 -14.09
N ILE A 69 -13.81 -1.61 -13.50
CA ILE A 69 -13.54 -0.69 -12.39
C ILE A 69 -13.90 0.76 -12.80
N LYS A 70 -13.55 1.18 -13.99
CA LYS A 70 -13.85 2.53 -14.52
C LYS A 70 -15.34 2.86 -14.56
N LYS A 71 -16.22 1.86 -14.79
CA LYS A 71 -17.67 2.06 -14.80
C LYS A 71 -18.26 2.41 -13.43
N TYR A 72 -17.55 2.07 -12.35
CA TYR A 72 -17.99 2.32 -10.97
C TYR A 72 -17.32 3.54 -10.33
N GLN A 73 -16.50 4.27 -11.09
CA GLN A 73 -15.89 5.50 -10.58
C GLN A 73 -16.91 6.63 -10.38
N PRO A 74 -16.72 7.51 -9.38
CA PRO A 74 -15.55 7.60 -8.52
C PRO A 74 -15.58 6.58 -7.36
N LEU A 75 -14.47 5.87 -7.18
CA LEU A 75 -14.23 5.01 -6.02
C LEU A 75 -13.56 5.81 -4.90
N GLY A 76 -13.76 5.41 -3.65
CA GLY A 76 -13.18 6.11 -2.50
C GLY A 76 -13.83 5.71 -1.18
N GLN A 77 -14.11 6.67 -0.32
CA GLN A 77 -14.70 6.42 0.98
C GLN A 77 -16.09 5.78 0.84
N GLY A 78 -16.25 4.58 1.41
CA GLY A 78 -17.50 3.78 1.34
C GLY A 78 -17.54 2.81 0.14
N VAL A 79 -16.77 3.05 -0.93
CA VAL A 79 -16.63 2.13 -2.08
C VAL A 79 -15.15 2.07 -2.47
N PRO A 80 -14.33 1.29 -1.76
CA PRO A 80 -12.89 1.22 -2.02
C PRO A 80 -12.59 0.58 -3.38
N ASN A 81 -11.39 0.87 -3.90
CA ASN A 81 -10.87 0.13 -5.04
C ASN A 81 -10.77 -1.36 -4.71
N PRO A 82 -11.25 -2.25 -5.59
CA PRO A 82 -11.08 -3.67 -5.38
C PRO A 82 -9.60 -4.05 -5.35
N VAL A 83 -9.25 -4.89 -4.39
CA VAL A 83 -7.93 -5.49 -4.29
C VAL A 83 -7.93 -6.78 -5.10
N CYS A 84 -7.08 -6.84 -6.11
CA CYS A 84 -6.97 -7.98 -7.01
C CYS A 84 -5.72 -8.79 -6.70
N ARG A 85 -5.84 -10.11 -6.67
CA ARG A 85 -4.70 -11.01 -6.71
C ARG A 85 -4.45 -11.43 -8.16
N ILE A 86 -3.25 -11.21 -8.67
CA ILE A 86 -2.83 -11.64 -9.99
C ILE A 86 -1.80 -12.76 -9.83
N ASN A 87 -2.12 -13.92 -10.37
CA ASN A 87 -1.26 -15.10 -10.30
C ASN A 87 -0.33 -15.16 -11.51
N GLN A 88 0.86 -15.73 -11.30
CA GLN A 88 1.81 -16.10 -12.36
C GLN A 88 2.23 -14.93 -13.26
N PHE A 89 2.46 -13.76 -12.67
CA PHE A 89 3.05 -12.67 -13.44
C PHE A 89 4.52 -12.96 -13.73
N MET A 90 4.86 -13.03 -15.01
CA MET A 90 6.24 -13.24 -15.44
C MET A 90 7.04 -11.95 -15.34
N VAL A 91 8.11 -12.01 -14.57
CA VAL A 91 9.05 -10.89 -14.38
C VAL A 91 10.13 -10.95 -15.46
N ASP A 92 10.18 -9.91 -16.30
CA ASP A 92 11.28 -9.72 -17.24
C ASP A 92 12.43 -8.96 -16.56
N VAL A 93 12.64 -7.70 -16.89
CA VAL A 93 13.69 -6.86 -16.27
C VAL A 93 13.02 -5.82 -15.36
N PRO A 94 13.13 -5.97 -14.03
CA PRO A 94 12.55 -5.02 -13.10
C PRO A 94 13.32 -3.69 -13.14
N PHE A 95 12.61 -2.60 -12.85
CA PHE A 95 13.18 -1.25 -12.80
C PHE A 95 13.13 -0.71 -11.37
N TYR A 96 14.30 -0.43 -10.81
CA TYR A 96 14.44 0.15 -9.46
C TYR A 96 14.26 1.66 -9.51
N MET A 97 13.44 2.21 -8.62
CA MET A 97 13.04 3.61 -8.58
C MET A 97 13.34 4.23 -7.21
N GLY A 98 13.38 5.57 -7.20
CA GLY A 98 13.72 6.36 -6.02
C GLY A 98 15.22 6.64 -5.95
N VAL A 99 15.61 7.64 -5.18
CA VAL A 99 17.03 8.03 -4.98
C VAL A 99 17.81 6.90 -4.31
N ASP A 100 17.17 6.22 -3.39
CA ASP A 100 17.70 5.10 -2.61
C ASP A 100 17.42 3.72 -3.26
N LYS A 101 16.76 3.71 -4.43
CA LYS A 101 16.34 2.49 -5.14
C LYS A 101 15.45 1.55 -4.29
N SER A 102 14.71 2.09 -3.32
CA SER A 102 13.85 1.30 -2.45
C SER A 102 12.55 0.83 -3.10
N HIS A 103 12.17 1.40 -4.24
CA HIS A 103 10.96 1.06 -4.97
C HIS A 103 11.27 0.23 -6.20
N ILE A 104 10.32 -0.61 -6.62
CA ILE A 104 10.51 -1.47 -7.79
C ILE A 104 9.29 -1.45 -8.69
N LYS A 105 9.52 -1.41 -9.99
CA LYS A 105 8.51 -1.55 -11.04
C LYS A 105 8.80 -2.80 -11.84
N PHE A 106 7.78 -3.60 -12.03
CA PHE A 106 7.77 -4.78 -12.87
C PHE A 106 7.06 -4.44 -14.19
N PRO A 107 7.81 -4.21 -15.28
CA PRO A 107 7.20 -4.02 -16.59
C PRO A 107 6.48 -5.28 -17.04
N GLY A 108 5.33 -5.13 -17.65
CA GLY A 108 4.59 -6.21 -18.28
C GLY A 108 4.09 -5.77 -19.65
N HIS A 109 3.51 -6.69 -20.40
CA HIS A 109 3.08 -6.44 -21.77
C HIS A 109 1.89 -5.47 -21.84
N SER A 110 0.86 -5.70 -21.04
CA SER A 110 -0.39 -4.91 -21.05
C SER A 110 -0.54 -3.98 -19.87
N PHE A 111 0.25 -4.14 -18.83
CA PHE A 111 0.28 -3.29 -17.64
C PHE A 111 1.65 -3.35 -16.98
N ALA A 112 1.90 -2.42 -16.07
CA ALA A 112 3.05 -2.48 -15.19
C ALA A 112 2.59 -2.61 -13.72
N ALA A 113 3.37 -3.30 -12.89
CA ALA A 113 3.14 -3.33 -11.46
C ALA A 113 4.20 -2.50 -10.73
N VAL A 114 3.78 -1.70 -9.74
CA VAL A 114 4.65 -0.83 -8.96
C VAL A 114 4.53 -1.18 -7.48
N ALA A 115 5.67 -1.43 -6.86
CA ALA A 115 5.80 -1.76 -5.45
C ALA A 115 6.67 -0.73 -4.73
N PHE A 116 6.06 0.13 -3.94
CA PHE A 116 6.78 1.12 -3.14
C PHE A 116 7.39 0.49 -1.89
N GLY A 117 8.68 0.74 -1.66
CA GLY A 117 9.41 0.23 -0.50
C GLY A 117 9.72 -1.28 -0.51
N MET A 118 9.47 -1.98 -1.64
CA MET A 118 9.55 -3.44 -1.70
C MET A 118 10.72 -3.96 -2.53
N ALA A 119 11.64 -3.10 -2.96
CA ALA A 119 12.81 -3.54 -3.72
C ALA A 119 13.69 -4.51 -2.92
N GLY A 120 13.89 -4.24 -1.62
CA GLY A 120 14.63 -5.14 -0.72
C GLY A 120 13.98 -6.52 -0.61
N LYS A 121 12.64 -6.56 -0.46
CA LYS A 121 11.88 -7.82 -0.42
C LYS A 121 12.08 -8.66 -1.69
N TYR A 122 12.10 -8.03 -2.86
CA TYR A 122 12.30 -8.74 -4.13
C TYR A 122 13.70 -9.40 -4.18
N VAL A 123 14.74 -8.68 -3.75
CA VAL A 123 16.11 -9.21 -3.66
C VAL A 123 16.20 -10.33 -2.61
N GLU A 124 15.64 -10.14 -1.42
CA GLU A 124 15.61 -11.14 -0.35
C GLU A 124 14.93 -12.44 -0.76
N GLN A 125 13.93 -12.36 -1.65
CA GLN A 125 13.24 -13.52 -2.23
C GLN A 125 14.01 -14.17 -3.40
N GLY A 126 15.22 -13.72 -3.72
CA GLY A 126 16.07 -14.29 -4.76
C GLY A 126 15.70 -13.86 -6.17
N GLU A 127 15.10 -12.70 -6.33
CA GLU A 127 14.73 -12.12 -7.65
C GLU A 127 13.91 -13.10 -8.52
N PRO A 128 12.74 -13.53 -8.04
CA PRO A 128 11.96 -14.56 -8.71
C PRO A 128 11.53 -14.15 -10.12
N LYS A 129 11.53 -15.10 -11.06
CA LYS A 129 11.11 -14.90 -12.45
C LYS A 129 9.61 -14.96 -12.65
N SER A 130 8.86 -15.44 -11.66
CA SER A 130 7.40 -15.45 -11.63
C SER A 130 6.93 -15.10 -10.23
N ILE A 131 5.94 -14.22 -10.13
CA ILE A 131 5.38 -13.77 -8.85
C ILE A 131 3.85 -13.82 -8.88
N ASP A 132 3.28 -14.14 -7.72
CA ASP A 132 1.88 -13.81 -7.41
C ASP A 132 1.87 -12.45 -6.73
N MET A 133 1.00 -11.55 -7.16
CA MET A 133 0.93 -10.20 -6.62
C MET A 133 -0.48 -9.84 -6.16
N VAL A 134 -0.57 -8.95 -5.19
CA VAL A 134 -1.83 -8.39 -4.69
C VAL A 134 -1.74 -6.87 -4.73
N GLY A 135 -2.79 -6.23 -5.26
CA GLY A 135 -2.82 -4.78 -5.36
C GLY A 135 -4.07 -4.25 -6.04
N THR A 136 -4.12 -2.96 -6.28
CA THR A 136 -5.23 -2.27 -6.94
C THR A 136 -4.88 -1.91 -8.37
N ILE A 137 -5.84 -2.11 -9.28
CA ILE A 137 -5.69 -1.78 -10.70
C ILE A 137 -6.12 -0.33 -10.93
N GLY A 138 -5.34 0.40 -11.70
CA GLY A 138 -5.64 1.79 -12.07
C GLY A 138 -4.91 2.23 -13.32
N GLU A 139 -4.98 3.51 -13.61
CA GLU A 139 -4.26 4.15 -14.71
C GLU A 139 -3.20 5.11 -14.15
N ASN A 140 -2.08 5.18 -14.82
CA ASN A 140 -1.04 6.18 -14.56
C ASN A 140 -0.79 7.00 -15.82
N THR A 141 -0.93 8.31 -15.71
CA THR A 141 -0.63 9.24 -16.80
C THR A 141 0.68 9.96 -16.53
N PHE A 142 1.66 9.72 -17.38
CA PHE A 142 2.96 10.37 -17.31
C PHE A 142 3.35 10.92 -18.68
N LYS A 143 3.70 12.21 -18.76
CA LYS A 143 4.04 12.93 -20.00
C LYS A 143 3.01 12.73 -21.12
N GLY A 144 1.72 12.72 -20.76
CA GLY A 144 0.61 12.58 -21.71
C GLY A 144 0.33 11.14 -22.17
N GLN A 145 1.09 10.16 -21.69
CA GLN A 145 0.82 8.73 -21.94
C GLN A 145 0.13 8.11 -20.74
N THR A 146 -1.02 7.51 -20.98
CA THR A 146 -1.77 6.76 -19.97
C THR A 146 -1.52 5.26 -20.14
N THR A 147 -1.13 4.62 -19.07
CA THR A 147 -0.84 3.18 -19.03
C THR A 147 -1.57 2.53 -17.88
N THR A 148 -1.99 1.28 -18.06
CA THR A 148 -2.53 0.47 -16.97
C THR A 148 -1.43 0.16 -15.97
N GLN A 149 -1.72 0.37 -14.69
CA GLN A 149 -0.79 0.12 -13.61
C GLN A 149 -1.46 -0.59 -12.46
N ILE A 150 -0.74 -1.53 -11.84
CA ILE A 150 -1.13 -2.14 -10.58
C ILE A 150 -0.26 -1.54 -9.48
N MET A 151 -0.91 -0.97 -8.46
CA MET A 151 -0.25 -0.52 -7.25
C MET A 151 -0.22 -1.70 -6.28
N LEU A 152 0.97 -2.27 -6.08
CA LEU A 152 1.13 -3.45 -5.24
C LEU A 152 1.02 -3.12 -3.75
N GLN A 153 0.31 -3.96 -3.05
CA GLN A 153 0.29 -4.05 -1.59
C GLN A 153 1.26 -5.13 -1.11
N ASP A 154 1.38 -6.22 -1.88
CA ASP A 154 2.33 -7.30 -1.59
C ASP A 154 2.57 -8.20 -2.82
N PHE A 155 3.61 -9.02 -2.75
CA PHE A 155 3.89 -10.09 -3.71
C PHE A 155 4.72 -11.21 -3.06
N LYS A 156 4.69 -12.38 -3.70
CA LYS A 156 5.52 -13.54 -3.33
C LYS A 156 5.96 -14.29 -4.59
N PRO A 157 7.03 -15.10 -4.53
CA PRO A 157 7.36 -16.04 -5.59
C PRO A 157 6.18 -16.97 -5.89
N HIS A 158 6.00 -17.26 -7.17
CA HIS A 158 4.99 -18.21 -7.63
C HIS A 158 5.55 -19.62 -7.64
#